data_278a9b181eb496b8c2a40fefb48a8580
#
_entry.id   278a9b181eb496b8c2a40fefb48a8580
#
_cell.length_a   1.000
_cell.length_b   1.000
_cell.length_c   1.000
_cell.angle_alpha   90.00
_cell.angle_beta   90.00
_cell.angle_gamma   90.00
#
_symmetry.space_group_name_H-M   'P 1'
#
loop_
_entity.id
_entity.type
_entity.pdbx_description
1 polymer ?
#
loop_
_entity_poly.entity_id
_entity_poly.type
_entity_poly.pdbx_seq_one_letter_code
_entity_poly.pdbx_strand_id
1 'polypeptide(L)'
;MSATIPEAISRYFEFDAQRDIDSIVALFADNATVVDEGEAREGSEAIRAWQVPASKYEYATEISGTESLGADRYLVTGRLTGNVPGGTADLKWDFTIAGDRITRLVIAP
;
A
#
# COMPACT_ATOMS: atom_id res chain seq x y z
N MET A 1 16.55 1.47 15.74
CA MET A 1 16.92 1.24 14.34
C MET A 1 15.72 0.69 13.60
N SER A 2 15.32 1.33 12.50
CA SER A 2 14.18 0.84 11.75
C SER A 2 14.53 -0.46 11.00
N ALA A 3 13.55 -1.34 10.88
CA ALA A 3 13.74 -2.56 10.11
C ALA A 3 13.99 -2.22 8.63
N THR A 4 14.84 -2.99 7.97
CA THR A 4 15.02 -2.88 6.54
C THR A 4 13.79 -3.46 5.86
N ILE A 5 13.11 -2.68 5.05
CA ILE A 5 11.93 -3.14 4.31
C ILE A 5 12.29 -3.41 2.85
N PRO A 6 11.58 -4.34 2.19
CA PRO A 6 11.78 -4.59 0.77
C PRO A 6 11.56 -3.34 -0.06
N GLU A 7 12.33 -3.21 -1.13
CA GLU A 7 12.23 -2.08 -2.04
C GLU A 7 10.83 -1.88 -2.59
N ALA A 8 10.10 -2.96 -2.86
CA ALA A 8 8.74 -2.89 -3.36
C ALA A 8 7.82 -2.08 -2.43
N ILE A 9 8.00 -2.22 -1.11
CA ILE A 9 7.19 -1.46 -0.14
C ILE A 9 7.56 0.02 -0.18
N SER A 10 8.86 0.35 -0.19
CA SER A 10 9.30 1.74 -0.28
C SER A 10 8.80 2.39 -1.56
N ARG A 11 8.87 1.69 -2.68
CA ARG A 11 8.41 2.18 -3.97
C ARG A 11 6.89 2.35 -4.01
N TYR A 12 6.16 1.48 -3.32
CA TYR A 12 4.71 1.62 -3.23
C TYR A 12 4.33 3.01 -2.70
N PHE A 13 4.91 3.43 -1.59
CA PHE A 13 4.61 4.73 -0.99
C PHE A 13 5.12 5.88 -1.84
N GLU A 14 6.27 5.72 -2.48
CA GLU A 14 6.82 6.71 -3.39
C GLU A 14 5.91 6.94 -4.59
N PHE A 15 5.49 5.87 -5.25
CA PHE A 15 4.59 5.97 -6.42
C PHE A 15 3.20 6.43 -6.03
N ASP A 16 2.73 6.04 -4.85
CA ASP A 16 1.45 6.52 -4.34
C ASP A 16 1.47 8.03 -4.14
N ALA A 17 2.56 8.58 -3.61
CA ALA A 17 2.72 10.02 -3.44
C ALA A 17 2.75 10.75 -4.79
N GLN A 18 3.25 10.09 -5.83
CA GLN A 18 3.32 10.63 -7.19
C GLN A 18 2.03 10.41 -7.98
N ARG A 19 1.09 9.66 -7.45
CA ARG A 19 -0.14 9.24 -8.15
C ARG A 19 0.15 8.48 -9.43
N ASP A 20 1.22 7.69 -9.43
CA ASP A 20 1.67 6.92 -10.58
C ASP A 20 1.06 5.52 -10.56
N ILE A 21 -0.15 5.40 -11.07
CA ILE A 21 -0.95 4.17 -11.03
C ILE A 21 -0.23 3.03 -11.75
N ASP A 22 0.32 3.27 -12.93
CA ASP A 22 0.99 2.22 -13.70
C ASP A 22 2.18 1.63 -12.93
N SER A 23 2.97 2.47 -12.30
CA SER A 23 4.11 2.01 -11.52
C SER A 23 3.68 1.25 -10.27
N ILE A 24 2.59 1.69 -9.62
CA ILE A 24 2.03 0.98 -8.46
C ILE A 24 1.59 -0.42 -8.88
N VAL A 25 0.81 -0.54 -9.94
CA VAL A 25 0.30 -1.84 -10.41
C VAL A 25 1.46 -2.78 -10.74
N ALA A 26 2.54 -2.25 -11.32
CA ALA A 26 3.70 -3.04 -11.68
C ALA A 26 4.45 -3.64 -10.48
N LEU A 27 4.25 -3.11 -9.28
CA LEU A 27 4.85 -3.65 -8.06
C LEU A 27 4.17 -4.93 -7.57
N PHE A 28 2.93 -5.17 -8.02
CA PHE A 28 2.14 -6.32 -7.59
C PHE A 28 2.34 -7.51 -8.51
N ALA A 29 2.31 -8.71 -7.93
CA ALA A 29 2.26 -9.94 -8.73
C ALA A 29 0.94 -9.97 -9.53
N ASP A 30 0.92 -10.71 -10.64
CA ASP A 30 -0.24 -10.76 -11.53
C ASP A 30 -1.52 -11.24 -10.85
N ASN A 31 -1.38 -12.10 -9.84
CA ASN A 31 -2.51 -12.65 -9.07
C ASN A 31 -2.59 -12.08 -7.66
N ALA A 32 -2.00 -10.91 -7.43
CA ALA A 32 -2.00 -10.30 -6.11
C ALA A 32 -3.40 -9.90 -5.65
N THR A 33 -3.57 -9.82 -4.34
CA THR A 33 -4.83 -9.41 -3.72
C THR A 33 -4.60 -8.17 -2.88
N VAL A 34 -5.46 -7.18 -3.04
CA VAL A 34 -5.52 -6.00 -2.16
C VAL A 34 -6.84 -6.03 -1.42
N VAL A 35 -6.78 -5.87 -0.10
CA VAL A 35 -7.98 -5.73 0.72
C VAL A 35 -7.95 -4.32 1.31
N ASP A 36 -8.96 -3.54 0.99
CA ASP A 36 -9.09 -2.17 1.48
C ASP A 36 -10.57 -1.92 1.80
N GLU A 37 -10.82 -1.32 2.96
CA GLU A 37 -12.18 -1.10 3.45
C GLU A 37 -13.01 -2.38 3.50
N GLY A 38 -12.35 -3.52 3.80
CA GLY A 38 -13.00 -4.81 3.89
C GLY A 38 -13.34 -5.46 2.55
N GLU A 39 -12.96 -4.84 1.43
CA GLU A 39 -13.22 -5.38 0.09
C GLU A 39 -11.94 -5.89 -0.55
N ALA A 40 -12.00 -7.11 -1.07
CA ALA A 40 -10.87 -7.74 -1.75
C ALA A 40 -10.89 -7.43 -3.24
N ARG A 41 -9.73 -7.10 -3.77
CA ARG A 41 -9.52 -6.88 -5.20
C ARG A 41 -8.39 -7.77 -5.65
N GLU A 42 -8.67 -8.61 -6.63
CA GLU A 42 -7.78 -9.67 -7.06
C GLU A 42 -7.36 -9.47 -8.50
N GLY A 43 -6.04 -9.47 -8.73
CA GLY A 43 -5.46 -9.34 -10.05
C GLY A 43 -5.19 -7.90 -10.46
N SER A 44 -4.36 -7.74 -11.50
CA SER A 44 -3.87 -6.42 -11.91
C SER A 44 -4.97 -5.44 -12.31
N GLU A 45 -5.99 -5.91 -13.03
CA GLU A 45 -7.08 -5.03 -13.45
C GLU A 45 -7.90 -4.51 -12.26
N ALA A 46 -8.20 -5.38 -11.30
CA ALA A 46 -8.95 -4.99 -10.11
C ALA A 46 -8.14 -4.02 -9.24
N ILE A 47 -6.84 -4.25 -9.12
CA ILE A 47 -5.94 -3.38 -8.38
C ILE A 47 -5.86 -2.00 -9.05
N ARG A 48 -5.75 -1.97 -10.37
CA ARG A 48 -5.77 -0.71 -11.12
C ARG A 48 -7.07 0.04 -10.90
N ALA A 49 -8.21 -0.65 -11.00
CA ALA A 49 -9.52 -0.04 -10.79
C ALA A 49 -9.66 0.53 -9.37
N TRP A 50 -9.06 -0.12 -8.39
CA TRP A 50 -9.03 0.38 -7.01
C TRP A 50 -8.20 1.67 -6.88
N GLN A 51 -7.07 1.77 -7.59
CA GLN A 51 -6.18 2.94 -7.51
C GLN A 51 -6.75 4.18 -8.20
N VAL A 52 -7.58 4.04 -9.22
CA VAL A 52 -8.10 5.19 -9.97
C VAL A 52 -8.85 6.16 -9.06
N PRO A 53 -9.82 5.74 -8.24
CA PRO A 53 -10.47 6.68 -7.31
C PRO A 53 -9.52 7.22 -6.26
N ALA A 54 -8.63 6.39 -5.73
CA ALA A 54 -7.69 6.80 -4.70
C ALA A 54 -6.76 7.91 -5.20
N SER A 55 -6.39 7.90 -6.48
CA SER A 55 -5.50 8.89 -7.05
C SER A 55 -6.09 10.30 -7.12
N LYS A 56 -7.40 10.43 -6.94
CA LYS A 56 -8.10 11.72 -6.94
C LYS A 56 -8.02 12.45 -5.62
N TYR A 57 -7.65 11.75 -4.55
CA TYR A 57 -7.46 12.39 -3.25
C TYR A 57 -6.08 13.01 -3.19
N GLU A 58 -6.01 14.19 -2.59
CA GLU A 58 -4.74 14.86 -2.33
C GLU A 58 -4.40 14.63 -0.86
N TYR A 59 -3.39 13.84 -0.60
CA TYR A 59 -2.96 13.55 0.75
C TYR A 59 -1.46 13.31 0.80
N ALA A 60 -0.90 13.50 1.99
CA ALA A 60 0.46 13.09 2.30
C ALA A 60 0.40 11.90 3.24
N THR A 61 1.29 10.94 3.03
CA THR A 61 1.41 9.77 3.90
C THR A 61 2.65 9.93 4.78
N GLU A 62 2.46 9.85 6.09
CA GLU A 62 3.54 9.93 7.05
C GLU A 62 3.70 8.57 7.72
N ILE A 63 4.83 7.91 7.45
CA ILE A 63 5.11 6.59 8.01
C ILE A 63 5.64 6.76 9.42
N SER A 64 4.98 6.12 10.39
CA SER A 64 5.39 6.20 11.80
C SER A 64 6.12 4.95 12.29
N GLY A 65 6.00 3.84 11.57
CA GLY A 65 6.71 2.62 11.96
C GLY A 65 6.63 1.53 10.91
N THR A 66 7.60 0.62 10.97
CA THR A 66 7.65 -0.57 10.13
C THR A 66 8.04 -1.75 11.00
N GLU A 67 7.44 -2.90 10.77
CA GLU A 67 7.67 -4.11 11.55
C GLU A 67 7.69 -5.34 10.66
N SER A 68 8.67 -6.20 10.84
CA SER A 68 8.69 -7.51 10.18
C SER A 68 7.83 -8.48 11.00
N LEU A 69 6.82 -9.09 10.35
CA LEU A 69 5.91 -10.02 11.00
C LEU A 69 6.29 -11.48 10.77
N GLY A 70 7.35 -11.72 10.02
CA GLY A 70 7.79 -13.07 9.67
C GLY A 70 8.50 -13.04 8.33
N ALA A 71 8.74 -14.20 7.72
CA ALA A 71 9.63 -14.34 6.57
C ALA A 71 9.37 -13.34 5.44
N ASP A 72 8.11 -13.17 5.05
CA ASP A 72 7.78 -12.32 3.89
C ASP A 72 6.67 -11.31 4.18
N ARG A 73 6.37 -11.07 5.46
CA ARG A 73 5.30 -10.16 5.85
C ARG A 73 5.85 -8.96 6.61
N TYR A 74 5.32 -7.80 6.28
CA TYR A 74 5.72 -6.52 6.88
C TYR A 74 4.50 -5.68 7.19
N LEU A 75 4.50 -5.07 8.36
CA LEU A 75 3.44 -4.15 8.76
C LEU A 75 4.00 -2.73 8.77
N VAL A 76 3.34 -1.84 8.04
CA VAL A 76 3.68 -0.42 8.02
C VAL A 76 2.54 0.33 8.69
N THR A 77 2.87 1.24 9.59
CA THR A 77 1.90 2.08 10.28
C THR A 77 2.14 3.53 9.90
N GLY A 78 1.07 4.27 9.65
CA GLY A 78 1.22 5.66 9.26
C GLY A 78 -0.09 6.42 9.29
N ARG A 79 -0.01 7.67 8.88
CA ARG A 79 -1.15 8.59 8.85
C ARG A 79 -1.24 9.27 7.49
N LEU A 80 -2.45 9.28 6.95
CA LEU A 80 -2.78 10.13 5.81
C LEU A 80 -3.30 11.46 6.33
N THR A 81 -2.84 12.55 5.73
CA THR A 81 -3.29 13.89 6.06
C THR A 81 -3.61 14.63 4.77
N GLY A 82 -4.78 15.25 4.71
CA GLY A 82 -5.18 16.03 3.55
C GLY A 82 -6.65 15.91 3.22
N ASN A 83 -6.94 15.76 1.94
CA ASN A 83 -8.32 15.71 1.41
C ASN A 83 -8.92 14.30 1.57
N VAL A 84 -9.01 13.85 2.80
CA VAL A 84 -9.63 12.56 3.15
C VAL A 84 -10.74 12.80 4.17
N PRO A 85 -11.70 11.88 4.32
CA PRO A 85 -12.75 12.03 5.34
C PRO A 85 -12.14 12.28 6.73
N GLY A 86 -12.57 13.33 7.39
CA GLY A 86 -12.04 13.73 8.69
C GLY A 86 -10.70 14.44 8.66
N GLY A 87 -10.07 14.63 7.50
CA GLY A 87 -8.78 15.32 7.34
C GLY A 87 -7.56 14.49 7.64
N THR A 88 -7.67 13.45 8.45
CA THR A 88 -6.59 12.50 8.75
C THR A 88 -7.15 11.09 8.86
N ALA A 89 -6.32 10.10 8.58
CA ALA A 89 -6.67 8.70 8.76
C ALA A 89 -5.43 7.93 9.20
N ASP A 90 -5.51 7.26 10.34
CA ASP A 90 -4.44 6.38 10.81
C ASP A 90 -4.66 4.99 10.23
N LEU A 91 -3.68 4.49 9.50
CA LEU A 91 -3.79 3.24 8.77
C LEU A 91 -2.62 2.31 9.04
N LYS A 92 -2.89 1.03 8.80
CA LYS A 92 -1.87 -0.02 8.79
C LYS A 92 -1.91 -0.70 7.44
N TRP A 93 -0.73 -0.93 6.87
CA TRP A 93 -0.55 -1.64 5.60
C TRP A 93 0.18 -2.93 5.89
N ASP A 94 -0.48 -4.06 5.70
CA ASP A 94 0.10 -5.39 5.89
C ASP A 94 0.49 -5.93 4.53
N PHE A 95 1.78 -5.95 4.24
CA PHE A 95 2.33 -6.40 2.97
C PHE A 95 2.82 -7.83 3.06
N THR A 96 2.52 -8.63 2.05
CA THR A 96 3.17 -9.93 1.83
C THR A 96 3.95 -9.84 0.52
N ILE A 97 5.21 -10.22 0.57
CA ILE A 97 6.16 -10.07 -0.54
C ILE A 97 6.60 -11.46 -1.00
N ALA A 98 6.70 -11.67 -2.31
CA ALA A 98 7.33 -12.85 -2.87
C ALA A 98 8.31 -12.38 -3.94
N GLY A 99 9.60 -12.69 -3.75
CA GLY A 99 10.66 -12.17 -4.59
C GLY A 99 10.73 -10.65 -4.45
N ASP A 100 10.52 -9.95 -5.55
CA ASP A 100 10.55 -8.50 -5.60
C ASP A 100 9.16 -7.88 -5.82
N ARG A 101 8.08 -8.67 -5.64
CA ARG A 101 6.72 -8.24 -5.89
C ARG A 101 5.83 -8.38 -4.68
N ILE A 102 4.80 -7.54 -4.61
CA ILE A 102 3.77 -7.59 -3.58
C ILE A 102 2.72 -8.61 -4.02
N THR A 103 2.47 -9.62 -3.18
CA THR A 103 1.45 -10.63 -3.47
C THR A 103 0.16 -10.39 -2.71
N ARG A 104 0.22 -9.63 -1.63
CA ARG A 104 -0.97 -9.30 -0.85
C ARG A 104 -0.73 -7.99 -0.10
N LEU A 105 -1.74 -7.16 -0.06
CA LEU A 105 -1.74 -5.93 0.74
C LEU A 105 -3.10 -5.81 1.42
N VAL A 106 -3.09 -5.68 2.73
CA VAL A 106 -4.31 -5.42 3.51
C VAL A 106 -4.14 -4.06 4.16
N ILE A 107 -5.09 -3.17 3.88
CA ILE A 107 -5.11 -1.82 4.46
C ILE A 107 -6.28 -1.74 5.43
N ALA A 108 -6.00 -1.34 6.66
CA ALA A 108 -7.01 -1.23 7.71
C ALA A 108 -6.65 -0.12 8.70
N PRO A 109 -7.62 0.39 9.45
CA PRO A 109 -7.36 1.35 10.52
C PRO A 109 -6.50 0.78 11.64
#